data_bf1e111cf364526b017e760df21c665b
#
_entry.id   bf1e111cf364526b017e760df21c665b
#
_cell.length_a   1.000
_cell.length_b   1.000
_cell.length_c   1.000
_cell.angle_alpha   90.00
_cell.angle_beta   90.00
_cell.angle_gamma   90.00
#
_symmetry.space_group_name_H-M   'P 1'
#
loop_
_entity.id
_entity.type
_entity.pdbx_description
1 polymer ?
#
loop_
_entity_poly.entity_id
_entity_poly.type
_entity_poly.pdbx_seq_one_letter_code
_entity_poly.pdbx_strand_id
1 'polypeptide(L)' 'MNTVKTNDKTSEPREIRRKLGLNQQQFWSKIGVTQSGGSRYESGRNMPRPVRELLRLVHVEQIDIQRIKREDMD' A
#
# COMPACT_ATOMS: atom_id res chain seq x y z
N MET A 1 -5.22 -22.66 -8.16
CA MET A 1 -5.29 -22.14 -8.39
C MET A 1 -5.59 -20.95 -8.02
N ASN A 2 -6.08 -20.36 -7.72
CA ASN A 2 -6.46 -19.31 -7.44
C ASN A 2 -5.86 -18.55 -6.40
N THR A 3 -5.42 -19.05 -5.45
CA THR A 3 -4.73 -18.45 -4.45
C THR A 3 -3.70 -17.54 -4.89
N VAL A 4 -3.08 -17.92 -5.84
CA VAL A 4 -2.06 -17.16 -6.43
C VAL A 4 -2.53 -15.85 -6.86
N LYS A 5 -3.73 -15.80 -7.33
CA LYS A 5 -4.28 -14.61 -7.78
C LYS A 5 -4.42 -13.60 -6.72
N THR A 6 -4.77 -14.03 -5.57
CA THR A 6 -4.92 -13.14 -4.46
C THR A 6 -3.61 -12.51 -4.10
N ASN A 7 -2.57 -13.29 -4.11
CA ASN A 7 -1.27 -12.77 -3.83
C ASN A 7 -0.81 -11.80 -4.89
N ASP A 8 -1.13 -12.09 -6.10
CA ASP A 8 -0.77 -11.23 -7.19
C ASP A 8 -1.40 -9.88 -7.05
N LYS A 9 -2.61 -9.82 -6.63
CA LYS A 9 -3.28 -8.56 -6.46
C LYS A 9 -2.59 -7.75 -5.41
N THR A 10 -2.16 -8.36 -4.35
CA THR A 10 -1.48 -7.67 -3.30
C THR A 10 -0.15 -7.17 -3.76
N SER A 11 0.49 -7.89 -4.65
CA SER A 11 1.79 -7.48 -5.13
C SER A 11 1.72 -6.52 -6.28
N GLU A 12 0.55 -6.13 -6.68
CA GLU A 12 0.43 -5.18 -7.77
C GLU A 12 -0.15 -3.89 -7.26
N PRO A 13 0.64 -3.10 -6.59
CA PRO A 13 0.15 -1.87 -5.98
C PRO A 13 -0.37 -0.86 -6.99
N ARG A 14 0.15 -0.88 -8.19
CA ARG A 14 -0.31 0.05 -9.22
C ARG A 14 -1.80 -0.15 -9.50
N GLU A 15 -2.24 -1.40 -9.55
CA GLU A 15 -3.63 -1.70 -9.81
C GLU A 15 -4.52 -1.21 -8.68
N ILE A 16 -4.09 -1.43 -7.46
CA ILE A 16 -4.82 -0.99 -6.30
C ILE A 16 -4.91 0.53 -6.32
N ARG A 17 -3.81 1.18 -6.61
CA ARG A 17 -3.74 2.63 -6.65
C ARG A 17 -4.71 3.20 -7.68
N ARG A 18 -4.73 2.59 -8.85
CA ARG A 18 -5.56 3.06 -9.95
C ARG A 18 -7.03 2.90 -9.60
N LYS A 19 -7.41 1.83 -8.97
CA LYS A 19 -8.77 1.62 -8.56
C LYS A 19 -9.22 2.66 -7.54
N LEU A 20 -8.29 3.13 -6.72
CA LEU A 20 -8.61 4.13 -5.72
C LEU A 20 -8.57 5.55 -6.28
N GLY A 21 -8.10 5.71 -7.50
CA GLY A 21 -8.03 7.04 -8.12
C GLY A 21 -6.95 7.91 -7.52
N LEU A 22 -5.89 7.32 -7.00
CA LEU A 22 -4.83 8.07 -6.35
C LEU A 22 -3.58 8.14 -7.23
N ASN A 23 -2.83 9.21 -7.10
CA ASN A 23 -1.53 9.28 -7.78
C ASN A 23 -0.48 8.59 -6.90
N GLN A 24 0.73 8.43 -7.41
CA GLN A 24 1.79 7.72 -6.69
C GLN A 24 2.07 8.37 -5.33
N GLN A 25 2.19 9.67 -5.31
CA GLN A 25 2.52 10.35 -4.09
C GLN A 25 1.42 10.16 -3.05
N GLN A 26 0.18 10.31 -3.43
CA GLN A 26 -0.94 10.16 -2.52
C GLN A 26 -1.01 8.74 -1.96
N PHE A 27 -0.84 7.78 -2.83
CA PHE A 27 -0.97 6.37 -2.46
C PHE A 27 0.13 5.97 -1.48
N TRP A 28 1.37 6.23 -1.86
CA TRP A 28 2.52 5.75 -1.09
C TRP A 28 2.75 6.54 0.18
N SER A 29 2.46 7.82 0.16
CA SER A 29 2.66 8.64 1.35
C SER A 29 1.76 8.22 2.50
N LYS A 30 0.62 7.64 2.19
CA LYS A 30 -0.28 7.18 3.25
C LYS A 30 0.33 6.06 4.08
N ILE A 31 1.28 5.36 3.55
CA ILE A 31 1.96 4.29 4.29
C ILE A 31 3.41 4.62 4.56
N GLY A 32 3.76 5.89 4.47
CA GLY A 32 5.10 6.33 4.83
C GLY A 32 6.18 6.01 3.81
N VAL A 33 5.81 5.80 2.56
CA VAL A 33 6.77 5.51 1.49
C VAL A 33 6.84 6.72 0.58
N THR A 34 8.04 7.10 0.18
CA THR A 34 8.22 8.22 -0.73
C THR A 34 7.72 7.87 -2.11
N GLN A 35 7.45 8.88 -2.92
CA GLN A 35 7.01 8.63 -4.28
C GLN A 35 8.07 7.85 -5.05
N SER A 36 9.34 8.17 -4.86
CA SER A 36 10.42 7.50 -5.55
C SER A 36 10.47 6.03 -5.14
N GLY A 37 10.34 5.72 -3.86
CA GLY A 37 10.31 4.36 -3.40
C GLY A 37 9.10 3.62 -3.92
N GLY A 38 7.96 4.26 -3.94
CA GLY A 38 6.74 3.67 -4.45
C GLY A 38 6.83 3.38 -5.93
N SER A 39 7.43 4.29 -6.68
CA SER A 39 7.63 4.10 -8.10
C SER A 39 8.44 2.84 -8.36
N ARG A 40 9.45 2.59 -7.58
CA ARG A 40 10.28 1.40 -7.73
C ARG A 40 9.48 0.15 -7.41
N TYR A 41 8.64 0.19 -6.40
CA TYR A 41 7.81 -0.95 -6.07
C TYR A 41 6.82 -1.23 -7.20
N GLU A 42 6.28 -0.19 -7.80
CA GLU A 42 5.36 -0.38 -8.92
C GLU A 42 6.08 -0.91 -10.15
N SER A 43 7.37 -0.70 -10.24
CA SER A 43 8.17 -1.18 -11.35
C SER A 43 8.71 -2.59 -11.14
N GLY A 44 8.37 -3.20 -10.03
CA GLY A 44 8.76 -4.59 -9.82
C GLY A 44 9.70 -4.87 -8.70
N ARG A 45 10.17 -3.84 -8.00
CA ARG A 45 11.05 -4.07 -6.87
C ARG A 45 10.27 -4.78 -5.76
N ASN A 46 10.90 -5.70 -5.09
CA ASN A 46 10.25 -6.44 -4.02
C ASN A 46 9.91 -5.53 -2.85
N MET A 47 8.72 -5.65 -2.34
CA MET A 47 8.32 -4.90 -1.18
C MET A 47 8.67 -5.67 0.08
N PRO A 48 9.31 -5.04 1.05
CA PRO A 48 9.51 -5.68 2.33
C PRO A 48 8.16 -6.02 2.95
N ARG A 49 8.13 -7.04 3.76
CA ARG A 49 6.90 -7.49 4.36
C ARG A 49 6.16 -6.39 5.10
N PRO A 50 6.81 -5.57 5.91
CA PRO A 50 6.10 -4.51 6.61
C PRO A 50 5.41 -3.53 5.66
N VAL A 51 6.04 -3.22 4.55
CA VAL A 51 5.45 -2.32 3.57
C VAL A 51 4.23 -2.95 2.94
N ARG A 52 4.34 -4.23 2.61
CA ARG A 52 3.24 -4.95 2.00
C ARG A 52 2.05 -5.02 2.96
N GLU A 53 2.32 -5.26 4.23
CA GLU A 53 1.26 -5.33 5.22
C GLU A 53 0.58 -3.97 5.41
N LEU A 54 1.34 -2.91 5.44
CA LEU A 54 0.78 -1.59 5.55
C LEU A 54 -0.07 -1.24 4.34
N LEU A 55 0.40 -1.59 3.17
CA LEU A 55 -0.35 -1.34 1.95
C LEU A 55 -1.69 -2.05 2.02
N ARG A 56 -1.69 -3.28 2.45
CA ARG A 56 -2.92 -4.05 2.54
C ARG A 56 -3.86 -3.43 3.58
N LEU A 57 -3.36 -3.09 4.73
CA LEU A 57 -4.21 -2.54 5.78
C LEU A 57 -4.80 -1.19 5.40
N VAL A 58 -4.00 -0.32 4.87
CA VAL A 58 -4.44 1.04 4.58
C VAL A 58 -5.28 1.10 3.32
N HIS A 59 -4.86 0.44 2.27
CA HIS A 59 -5.49 0.62 0.97
C HIS A 59 -6.51 -0.46 0.64
N VAL A 60 -6.28 -1.65 1.08
CA VAL A 60 -7.21 -2.74 0.79
C VAL A 60 -8.27 -2.82 1.89
N GLU A 61 -7.85 -2.80 3.13
CA GLU A 61 -8.76 -2.86 4.26
C GLU A 61 -9.26 -1.47 4.65
N GLN A 62 -8.58 -0.46 4.19
CA GLN A 62 -8.98 0.92 4.39
C GLN A 62 -9.01 1.34 5.87
N ILE A 63 -7.99 0.96 6.59
CA ILE A 63 -7.84 1.34 7.96
C ILE A 63 -7.05 2.64 8.06
N ASP A 64 -7.54 3.59 8.80
CA ASP A 64 -6.87 4.87 8.95
C ASP A 64 -5.85 4.80 10.07
N ILE A 65 -4.63 4.47 9.73
CA ILE A 65 -3.57 4.28 10.70
C ILE A 65 -3.17 5.59 11.36
N GLN A 66 -3.38 6.69 10.68
CA GLN A 66 -3.02 7.97 11.26
C GLN A 66 -3.97 8.29 12.41
N ARG A 67 -5.19 7.97 12.24
CA ARG A 67 -6.18 8.19 13.27
C ARG A 67 -5.91 7.31 14.48
N ILE A 68 -5.61 6.06 14.24
CA ILE A 68 -5.30 5.12 15.28
C ILE A 68 -4.09 5.60 16.07
N LYS A 69 -3.07 6.01 15.35
CA LYS A 69 -1.85 6.46 15.97
C LYS A 69 -2.10 7.66 16.87
N ARG A 70 -2.90 8.57 16.39
CA ARG A 70 -3.21 9.76 17.15
C ARG A 70 -3.93 9.42 18.44
N GLU A 71 -4.87 8.53 18.37
CA GLU A 71 -5.63 8.13 19.53
C GLU A 71 -4.75 7.42 20.54
N ASP A 72 -3.83 6.64 20.09
CA ASP A 72 -2.94 5.93 20.97
C ASP A 72 -2.00 6.86 21.68
N MET A 73 -1.60 7.91 21.05
CA MET A 73 -0.66 8.83 21.65
C MET A 73 -1.30 9.75 22.66
N ASP A 74 -2.55 9.87 22.58
CA ASP A 74 -3.28 10.67 23.54
C ASP A 74 -3.55 9.90 24.81
#